data_8edf599c905faaddca97ee10df81484e
#
_entry.id   8edf599c905faaddca97ee10df81484e
#
_cell.length_a   1.000
_cell.length_b   1.000
_cell.length_c   1.000
_cell.angle_alpha   90.00
_cell.angle_beta   90.00
_cell.angle_gamma   90.00
#
_symmetry.space_group_name_H-M   'P 1'
#
loop_
_entity.id
_entity.type
_entity.pdbx_description
1 polymer ?
#
loop_
_entity_poly.entity_id
_entity_poly.type
_entity_poly.pdbx_seq_one_letter_code
_entity_poly.pdbx_strand_id
1 'polypeptide(L)'
;MSLTKTVGFFAGTTLAITGAAFGAEQNNDALSQIAELKAEIASLKTASGGDQWLTEQRASEIRGIVTDVLADADTRSSLQGSGAGSGYNGGFFLSSADGNYSMKVNVLEQIRWTYNDRSGSPTGNTNNWGFENKRTRMSWSGNIVDSSWTYKVAYYFAYANDVEFDGASPVLADAFVKKDLGNGLSLTVGQFKLPFSGEYAVDAGNLQLNDYSTVSNMFSDNYGQGVMIGYAADAFQASAAYVNALDETNDQFSNETPETEYAFSGRAAIKIQGNWDQFNNAQSFKGEEMGILVGGGINWEKSNSTADEVFGATADITFDFGGANVFGAIYWDNLDDGVTTTNPYGFTVQGGVFVADDIEIVGRYEFGSMDDGASGEFSALTFGANWYLAQNTAKFGANFGYAFDSVTGVWAENGQGNNWLEDDSADDGQWMIQAQLSFSF
;
A
#
# COMPACT_ATOMS: atom_id res chain seq x y z
N MET A 1 -45.50 4.31 -27.87
CA MET A 1 -45.44 2.87 -27.83
C MET A 1 -44.13 2.46 -27.18
N SER A 2 -44.33 2.10 -26.01
CA SER A 2 -43.80 1.05 -25.13
C SER A 2 -42.36 1.18 -24.76
N LEU A 3 -42.14 1.86 -23.64
CA LEU A 3 -41.07 1.62 -22.67
C LEU A 3 -41.41 0.35 -21.91
N THR A 4 -40.62 -0.70 -22.07
CA THR A 4 -40.48 -1.74 -21.03
C THR A 4 -39.21 -2.57 -21.29
N LYS A 5 -38.47 -2.76 -20.19
CA LYS A 5 -37.37 -3.72 -19.95
C LYS A 5 -35.97 -3.22 -20.21
N THR A 6 -35.31 -2.81 -19.14
CA THR A 6 -34.26 -3.67 -18.56
C THR A 6 -33.91 -3.14 -17.15
N VAL A 7 -34.60 -3.60 -16.15
CA VAL A 7 -34.12 -3.60 -14.77
C VAL A 7 -33.81 -5.04 -14.46
N GLY A 8 -32.55 -5.37 -14.35
CA GLY A 8 -32.16 -6.74 -14.00
C GLY A 8 -30.68 -6.99 -14.24
N PHE A 9 -29.81 -6.37 -13.43
CA PHE A 9 -28.47 -6.90 -13.16
C PHE A 9 -27.81 -6.09 -12.02
N PHE A 10 -28.38 -6.16 -10.83
CA PHE A 10 -27.67 -5.84 -9.58
C PHE A 10 -28.24 -6.71 -8.46
N ALA A 11 -27.96 -8.00 -8.56
CA ALA A 11 -28.20 -8.94 -7.47
C ALA A 11 -27.14 -10.04 -7.56
N GLY A 12 -25.90 -9.73 -7.20
CA GLY A 12 -24.82 -10.72 -7.28
C GLY A 12 -23.57 -10.41 -6.46
N THR A 13 -23.52 -9.32 -5.71
CA THR A 13 -22.30 -8.96 -4.98
C THR A 13 -22.50 -8.61 -3.49
N THR A 14 -23.58 -9.13 -2.87
CA THR A 14 -23.81 -8.92 -1.44
C THR A 14 -23.55 -10.18 -0.61
N LEU A 15 -22.66 -11.06 -1.02
CA LEU A 15 -22.41 -12.33 -0.31
C LEU A 15 -20.99 -12.49 0.25
N ALA A 16 -20.19 -11.42 0.36
CA ALA A 16 -18.82 -11.53 0.87
C ALA A 16 -18.52 -10.72 2.14
N ILE A 17 -19.46 -10.01 2.74
CA ILE A 17 -19.18 -9.15 3.93
C ILE A 17 -19.80 -9.68 5.23
N THR A 18 -20.40 -10.86 5.26
CA THR A 18 -21.06 -11.38 6.46
C THR A 18 -20.31 -12.51 7.18
N GLY A 19 -19.06 -12.78 6.84
CA GLY A 19 -18.31 -13.91 7.42
C GLY A 19 -17.87 -13.73 8.89
N ALA A 20 -17.73 -12.53 9.39
CA ALA A 20 -17.23 -12.30 10.76
C ALA A 20 -18.34 -12.08 11.80
N ALA A 21 -19.54 -11.68 11.37
CA ALA A 21 -20.69 -11.55 12.28
C ALA A 21 -21.43 -12.87 12.49
N PHE A 22 -21.29 -13.83 11.59
CA PHE A 22 -21.98 -15.11 11.63
C PHE A 22 -21.54 -16.05 12.75
N GLY A 23 -20.32 -15.92 13.28
CA GLY A 23 -19.85 -16.79 14.38
C GLY A 23 -20.53 -16.52 15.72
N ALA A 24 -20.86 -15.27 16.01
CA ALA A 24 -21.52 -14.90 17.26
C ALA A 24 -23.05 -15.02 17.19
N GLU A 25 -23.66 -14.75 16.04
CA GLU A 25 -25.09 -14.93 15.82
C GLU A 25 -25.49 -16.41 15.74
N GLN A 26 -24.67 -17.26 15.09
CA GLN A 26 -24.96 -18.70 15.02
C GLN A 26 -24.88 -19.40 16.39
N ASN A 27 -24.04 -18.94 17.32
CA ASN A 27 -24.03 -19.46 18.68
C ASN A 27 -25.28 -19.00 19.49
N ASN A 28 -25.75 -17.78 19.24
CA ASN A 28 -26.99 -17.28 19.81
C ASN A 28 -28.21 -17.94 19.15
N ASP A 29 -28.15 -18.27 17.88
CA ASP A 29 -29.22 -18.95 17.15
C ASP A 29 -29.35 -20.43 17.61
N ALA A 30 -28.26 -21.13 17.84
CA ALA A 30 -28.25 -22.47 18.40
C ALA A 30 -28.77 -22.48 19.86
N LEU A 31 -28.38 -21.50 20.66
CA LEU A 31 -28.89 -21.33 22.03
C LEU A 31 -30.36 -20.93 22.05
N SER A 32 -30.83 -20.12 21.09
CA SER A 32 -32.25 -19.76 20.97
C SER A 32 -33.09 -20.95 20.50
N GLN A 33 -32.60 -21.75 19.55
CA GLN A 33 -33.26 -23.00 19.12
C GLN A 33 -33.33 -24.04 20.22
N ILE A 34 -32.25 -24.16 21.03
CA ILE A 34 -32.29 -25.03 22.23
C ILE A 34 -33.30 -24.52 23.27
N ALA A 35 -33.42 -23.19 23.45
CA ALA A 35 -34.41 -22.61 24.35
C ALA A 35 -35.84 -22.81 23.84
N GLU A 36 -36.06 -22.68 22.53
CA GLU A 36 -37.35 -22.88 21.89
C GLU A 36 -37.77 -24.35 21.90
N LEU A 37 -36.87 -25.28 21.61
CA LEU A 37 -37.11 -26.72 21.77
C LEU A 37 -37.41 -27.12 23.23
N LYS A 38 -36.72 -26.53 24.21
CA LYS A 38 -37.03 -26.75 25.62
C LYS A 38 -38.42 -26.23 26.00
N ALA A 39 -38.84 -25.07 25.48
CA ALA A 39 -40.16 -24.52 25.69
C ALA A 39 -41.25 -25.37 25.00
N GLU A 40 -41.00 -25.90 23.81
CA GLU A 40 -41.91 -26.79 23.09
C GLU A 40 -42.04 -28.15 23.77
N ILE A 41 -40.94 -28.72 24.26
CA ILE A 41 -40.95 -29.94 25.09
C ILE A 41 -41.76 -29.69 26.40
N ALA A 42 -41.59 -28.53 27.03
CA ALA A 42 -42.37 -28.19 28.25
C ALA A 42 -43.84 -28.02 27.94
N SER A 43 -44.20 -27.40 26.81
CA SER A 43 -45.61 -27.25 26.38
C SER A 43 -46.26 -28.58 26.01
N LEU A 44 -45.55 -29.46 25.32
CA LEU A 44 -46.00 -30.82 24.97
C LEU A 44 -46.15 -31.68 26.24
N LYS A 45 -45.28 -31.51 27.23
CA LYS A 45 -45.34 -32.17 28.51
C LYS A 45 -46.59 -31.75 29.31
N THR A 46 -46.96 -30.48 29.20
CA THR A 46 -48.18 -29.93 29.90
C THR A 46 -49.46 -30.34 29.15
N ALA A 47 -49.44 -30.45 27.83
CA ALA A 47 -50.58 -30.82 27.01
C ALA A 47 -50.94 -32.31 27.07
N SER A 48 -50.01 -33.20 27.44
CA SER A 48 -50.24 -34.66 27.44
C SER A 48 -50.51 -35.29 28.83
N GLY A 49 -50.80 -34.52 29.83
CA GLY A 49 -51.42 -34.98 31.07
C GLY A 49 -50.73 -36.06 31.87
N GLY A 50 -49.41 -35.99 32.05
CA GLY A 50 -48.64 -36.83 32.93
C GLY A 50 -47.56 -37.70 32.30
N ASP A 51 -46.79 -38.40 33.11
CA ASP A 51 -45.54 -39.14 32.85
C ASP A 51 -45.59 -40.24 31.75
N GLN A 52 -46.68 -40.41 31.03
CA GLN A 52 -46.86 -41.44 29.98
C GLN A 52 -46.58 -40.98 28.56
N TRP A 53 -46.17 -39.73 28.31
CA TRP A 53 -45.91 -39.26 26.94
C TRP A 53 -44.52 -39.66 26.41
N LEU A 54 -43.57 -40.02 27.28
CA LEU A 54 -42.25 -40.52 26.93
C LEU A 54 -42.27 -42.06 26.86
N THR A 55 -42.64 -42.60 25.70
CA THR A 55 -42.36 -44.01 25.44
C THR A 55 -40.85 -44.19 25.27
N GLU A 56 -40.30 -45.38 25.65
CA GLU A 56 -38.85 -45.67 25.46
C GLU A 56 -38.37 -45.41 24.03
N GLN A 57 -39.25 -45.56 23.05
CA GLN A 57 -38.93 -45.32 21.65
C GLN A 57 -38.75 -43.82 21.38
N ARG A 58 -39.61 -42.94 21.88
CA ARG A 58 -39.46 -41.49 21.76
C ARG A 58 -38.26 -40.95 22.55
N ALA A 59 -37.98 -41.51 23.70
CA ALA A 59 -36.78 -41.17 24.48
C ALA A 59 -35.51 -41.58 23.74
N SER A 60 -35.53 -42.67 23.01
CA SER A 60 -34.44 -43.11 22.12
C SER A 60 -34.27 -42.22 20.92
N GLU A 61 -35.37 -41.82 20.27
CA GLU A 61 -35.34 -40.87 19.13
C GLU A 61 -34.81 -39.49 19.56
N ILE A 62 -35.26 -38.96 20.69
CA ILE A 62 -34.75 -37.69 21.22
C ILE A 62 -33.28 -37.79 21.59
N ARG A 63 -32.82 -38.89 22.18
CA ARG A 63 -31.38 -39.09 22.43
C ARG A 63 -30.59 -39.17 21.14
N GLY A 64 -31.12 -39.84 20.10
CA GLY A 64 -30.48 -39.88 18.78
C GLY A 64 -30.32 -38.47 18.20
N ILE A 65 -31.39 -37.68 18.18
CA ILE A 65 -31.34 -36.28 17.66
C ILE A 65 -30.38 -35.42 18.50
N VAL A 66 -30.41 -35.53 19.83
CA VAL A 66 -29.48 -34.79 20.70
C VAL A 66 -28.04 -35.23 20.47
N THR A 67 -27.80 -36.52 20.26
CA THR A 67 -26.46 -37.03 19.97
C THR A 67 -25.97 -36.55 18.60
N ASP A 68 -26.83 -36.55 17.58
CA ASP A 68 -26.50 -36.03 16.24
C ASP A 68 -26.23 -34.52 16.25
N VAL A 69 -27.02 -33.74 16.97
CA VAL A 69 -26.80 -32.29 17.15
C VAL A 69 -25.51 -32.01 17.93
N LEU A 70 -25.22 -32.81 18.97
CA LEU A 70 -23.97 -32.69 19.69
C LEU A 70 -22.76 -33.12 18.84
N ALA A 71 -22.85 -34.17 18.05
CA ALA A 71 -21.82 -34.60 17.13
C ALA A 71 -21.58 -33.59 16.02
N ASP A 72 -22.65 -32.95 15.50
CA ASP A 72 -22.51 -31.85 14.53
C ASP A 72 -21.90 -30.60 15.17
N ALA A 73 -22.29 -30.28 16.43
CA ALA A 73 -21.70 -29.19 17.21
C ALA A 73 -20.22 -29.48 17.55
N ASP A 74 -19.86 -30.72 17.92
CA ASP A 74 -18.49 -31.15 18.17
C ASP A 74 -17.67 -31.16 16.88
N THR A 75 -18.26 -31.55 15.75
CA THR A 75 -17.58 -31.49 14.44
C THR A 75 -17.36 -30.04 14.01
N ARG A 76 -18.33 -29.15 14.23
CA ARG A 76 -18.17 -27.71 13.99
C ARG A 76 -17.20 -27.07 14.97
N SER A 77 -17.23 -27.45 16.23
CA SER A 77 -16.25 -26.97 17.23
C SER A 77 -14.86 -27.57 17.00
N SER A 78 -14.73 -28.78 16.46
CA SER A 78 -13.43 -29.35 16.09
C SER A 78 -12.87 -28.73 14.81
N LEU A 79 -13.72 -28.25 13.89
CA LEU A 79 -13.32 -27.39 12.76
C LEU A 79 -12.97 -25.96 13.21
N GLN A 80 -13.53 -25.46 14.30
CA GLN A 80 -13.16 -24.24 15.00
C GLN A 80 -12.12 -24.46 16.11
N GLY A 81 -11.96 -25.69 16.58
CA GLY A 81 -11.27 -26.04 17.83
C GLY A 81 -9.78 -26.33 17.71
N SER A 82 -9.13 -26.04 16.59
CA SER A 82 -7.67 -26.13 16.51
C SER A 82 -6.94 -24.81 16.80
N GLY A 83 -7.66 -23.76 17.28
CA GLY A 83 -7.05 -22.45 17.56
C GLY A 83 -6.57 -21.70 16.34
N ALA A 84 -6.79 -22.22 15.11
CA ALA A 84 -6.53 -21.51 13.86
C ALA A 84 -7.44 -20.28 13.79
N GLY A 85 -6.84 -19.09 13.64
CA GLY A 85 -7.54 -17.82 13.55
C GLY A 85 -7.78 -17.41 12.11
N SER A 86 -8.94 -16.85 11.83
CA SER A 86 -9.22 -16.14 10.59
C SER A 86 -10.07 -14.90 10.86
N GLY A 87 -9.91 -13.86 10.06
CA GLY A 87 -10.66 -12.63 10.25
C GLY A 87 -10.13 -11.51 9.38
N TYR A 88 -10.49 -10.27 9.78
CA TYR A 88 -10.01 -9.06 9.18
C TYR A 88 -9.37 -8.14 10.24
N ASN A 89 -8.12 -7.73 9.97
CA ASN A 89 -7.37 -6.75 10.75
C ASN A 89 -6.46 -5.95 9.82
N GLY A 90 -7.02 -4.95 9.12
CA GLY A 90 -6.32 -4.22 8.08
C GLY A 90 -5.82 -5.14 6.94
N GLY A 91 -6.60 -6.19 6.62
CA GLY A 91 -6.38 -7.24 5.64
C GLY A 91 -7.01 -8.55 6.12
N PHE A 92 -7.40 -9.42 5.20
CA PHE A 92 -7.89 -10.76 5.54
C PHE A 92 -6.74 -11.64 6.01
N PHE A 93 -6.90 -12.32 7.13
CA PHE A 93 -5.83 -13.16 7.67
C PHE A 93 -6.28 -14.58 8.00
N LEU A 94 -5.30 -15.48 7.95
CA LEU A 94 -5.34 -16.83 8.45
C LEU A 94 -4.15 -17.05 9.37
N SER A 95 -4.32 -17.77 10.47
CA SER A 95 -3.22 -18.12 11.38
C SER A 95 -3.36 -19.54 11.91
N SER A 96 -2.23 -20.20 12.16
CA SER A 96 -2.20 -21.48 12.87
C SER A 96 -2.57 -21.30 14.34
N ALA A 97 -2.99 -22.37 14.99
CA ALA A 97 -3.39 -22.39 16.39
C ALA A 97 -2.30 -21.93 17.36
N ASP A 98 -1.04 -22.27 17.04
CA ASP A 98 0.14 -21.93 17.83
C ASP A 98 0.71 -20.53 17.49
N GLY A 99 0.13 -19.82 16.50
CA GLY A 99 0.59 -18.53 16.03
C GLY A 99 1.90 -18.55 15.25
N ASN A 100 2.48 -19.73 15.01
CA ASN A 100 3.78 -19.88 14.35
C ASN A 100 3.72 -19.63 12.85
N TYR A 101 2.54 -19.77 12.24
CA TYR A 101 2.30 -19.52 10.83
C TYR A 101 1.11 -18.57 10.67
N SER A 102 1.29 -17.52 9.90
CA SER A 102 0.19 -16.63 9.53
C SER A 102 0.33 -16.16 8.10
N MET A 103 -0.80 -15.81 7.50
CA MET A 103 -0.88 -15.16 6.20
C MET A 103 -1.95 -14.08 6.26
N LYS A 104 -1.59 -12.87 5.88
CA LYS A 104 -2.46 -11.72 5.71
C LYS A 104 -2.46 -11.34 4.24
N VAL A 105 -3.65 -11.17 3.67
CA VAL A 105 -3.84 -10.73 2.28
C VAL A 105 -4.34 -9.31 2.30
N ASN A 106 -3.65 -8.44 1.57
CA ASN A 106 -4.05 -7.05 1.34
C ASN A 106 -4.15 -6.78 -0.16
N VAL A 107 -5.09 -5.91 -0.51
CA VAL A 107 -5.28 -5.41 -1.88
C VAL A 107 -5.25 -3.88 -1.84
N LEU A 108 -4.52 -3.29 -2.77
CA LEU A 108 -4.60 -1.86 -3.09
C LEU A 108 -5.15 -1.72 -4.50
N GLU A 109 -6.23 -0.99 -4.64
CA GLU A 109 -6.82 -0.64 -5.94
C GLU A 109 -6.94 0.87 -6.05
N GLN A 110 -6.36 1.45 -7.10
CA GLN A 110 -6.40 2.88 -7.41
C GLN A 110 -6.89 3.08 -8.84
N ILE A 111 -8.14 3.50 -8.97
CA ILE A 111 -8.77 3.83 -10.24
C ILE A 111 -8.72 5.34 -10.40
N ARG A 112 -8.09 5.81 -11.45
CA ARG A 112 -7.84 7.23 -11.73
C ARG A 112 -8.46 7.65 -13.05
N TRP A 113 -9.00 8.85 -13.09
CA TRP A 113 -9.26 9.60 -14.30
C TRP A 113 -8.34 10.83 -14.31
N THR A 114 -7.69 11.06 -15.43
CA THR A 114 -6.81 12.20 -15.64
C THR A 114 -7.23 12.97 -16.88
N TYR A 115 -7.22 14.29 -16.80
CA TYR A 115 -7.19 15.20 -17.93
C TYR A 115 -5.90 16.01 -17.84
N ASN A 116 -5.17 16.08 -18.95
CA ASN A 116 -3.94 16.84 -19.07
C ASN A 116 -4.03 17.75 -20.29
N ASP A 117 -3.57 19.00 -20.16
CA ASP A 117 -3.52 20.00 -21.22
C ASP A 117 -2.15 20.69 -21.19
N ARG A 118 -1.53 20.80 -22.35
CA ARG A 118 -0.19 21.37 -22.54
C ARG A 118 -0.18 22.28 -23.76
N SER A 119 0.72 23.27 -23.78
CA SER A 119 0.81 24.27 -24.86
C SER A 119 1.33 23.68 -26.16
N GLY A 120 2.28 22.74 -26.07
CA GLY A 120 2.86 22.01 -27.20
C GLY A 120 3.00 20.53 -26.94
N SER A 121 3.23 19.75 -27.98
CA SER A 121 3.39 18.30 -27.88
C SER A 121 4.26 17.78 -29.02
N PRO A 122 5.27 16.95 -28.73
CA PRO A 122 6.07 16.29 -29.76
C PRO A 122 5.25 15.47 -30.77
N THR A 123 4.08 14.99 -30.35
CA THR A 123 3.16 14.21 -31.19
C THR A 123 2.04 15.02 -31.81
N GLY A 124 1.97 16.33 -31.52
CA GLY A 124 0.92 17.25 -31.99
C GLY A 124 -0.40 17.15 -31.24
N ASN A 125 -0.53 16.28 -30.22
CA ASN A 125 -1.73 16.16 -29.40
C ASN A 125 -1.52 16.89 -28.07
N THR A 126 -2.13 18.07 -27.92
CA THR A 126 -1.92 18.95 -26.76
C THR A 126 -2.78 18.62 -25.54
N ASN A 127 -3.82 17.80 -25.70
CA ASN A 127 -4.64 17.38 -24.56
C ASN A 127 -4.89 15.87 -24.61
N ASN A 128 -4.83 15.26 -23.45
CA ASN A 128 -5.12 13.85 -23.24
C ASN A 128 -6.03 13.67 -22.03
N TRP A 129 -6.90 12.68 -22.09
CA TRP A 129 -7.72 12.30 -20.95
C TRP A 129 -8.08 10.83 -21.02
N GLY A 130 -8.29 10.22 -19.85
CA GLY A 130 -8.69 8.82 -19.79
C GLY A 130 -8.81 8.29 -18.38
N PHE A 131 -9.29 7.05 -18.31
CA PHE A 131 -9.27 6.25 -17.09
C PHE A 131 -8.10 5.28 -17.14
N GLU A 132 -7.51 5.05 -15.98
CA GLU A 132 -6.49 4.05 -15.77
C GLU A 132 -6.69 3.32 -14.42
N ASN A 133 -6.29 2.07 -14.35
CA ASN A 133 -6.01 1.41 -13.09
C ASN A 133 -4.57 1.77 -12.72
N LYS A 134 -4.39 2.86 -11.98
CA LYS A 134 -3.06 3.38 -11.65
C LYS A 134 -2.24 2.36 -10.89
N ARG A 135 -2.87 1.68 -9.92
CA ARG A 135 -2.27 0.55 -9.18
C ARG A 135 -3.33 -0.47 -8.84
N THR A 136 -3.09 -1.71 -9.22
CA THR A 136 -3.77 -2.89 -8.68
C THR A 136 -2.70 -3.77 -8.08
N ARG A 137 -2.55 -3.74 -6.75
CA ARG A 137 -1.51 -4.49 -6.03
C ARG A 137 -2.15 -5.48 -5.07
N MET A 138 -1.66 -6.71 -5.07
CA MET A 138 -2.01 -7.73 -4.08
C MET A 138 -0.76 -8.12 -3.31
N SER A 139 -0.88 -8.25 -2.00
CA SER A 139 0.24 -8.66 -1.14
C SER A 139 -0.17 -9.72 -0.14
N TRP A 140 0.76 -10.60 0.15
CA TRP A 140 0.71 -11.64 1.18
C TRP A 140 1.84 -11.38 2.17
N SER A 141 1.50 -11.29 3.45
CA SER A 141 2.49 -11.10 4.51
C SER A 141 2.12 -11.93 5.73
N GLY A 142 3.08 -12.21 6.58
CA GLY A 142 2.83 -12.96 7.79
C GLY A 142 4.10 -13.46 8.44
N ASN A 143 3.98 -14.50 9.25
CA ASN A 143 5.12 -15.18 9.85
C ASN A 143 5.15 -16.67 9.49
N ILE A 144 6.35 -17.24 9.51
CA ILE A 144 6.65 -18.65 9.28
C ILE A 144 7.59 -19.14 10.38
N VAL A 145 7.48 -20.40 10.78
CA VAL A 145 8.29 -21.03 11.84
C VAL A 145 7.95 -20.49 13.23
N ASP A 146 8.04 -19.18 13.44
CA ASP A 146 7.66 -18.43 14.64
C ASP A 146 7.50 -16.93 14.32
N SER A 147 7.07 -16.12 15.28
CA SER A 147 6.82 -14.69 15.09
C SER A 147 8.06 -13.86 14.75
N SER A 148 9.27 -14.39 14.94
CA SER A 148 10.53 -13.70 14.60
C SER A 148 10.91 -13.84 13.12
N TRP A 149 10.27 -14.74 12.37
CA TRP A 149 10.45 -14.90 10.94
C TRP A 149 9.22 -14.38 10.21
N THR A 150 9.31 -13.20 9.62
CA THR A 150 8.23 -12.62 8.83
C THR A 150 8.58 -12.66 7.34
N TYR A 151 7.55 -12.62 6.49
CA TYR A 151 7.70 -12.58 5.05
C TYR A 151 6.72 -11.61 4.43
N LYS A 152 7.05 -11.15 3.23
CA LYS A 152 6.12 -10.41 2.36
C LYS A 152 6.37 -10.81 0.91
N VAL A 153 5.28 -11.02 0.18
CA VAL A 153 5.27 -11.16 -1.28
C VAL A 153 4.21 -10.20 -1.80
N ALA A 154 4.55 -9.39 -2.77
CA ALA A 154 3.62 -8.44 -3.38
C ALA A 154 3.81 -8.36 -4.89
N TYR A 155 2.70 -8.31 -5.62
CA TYR A 155 2.66 -8.13 -7.07
C TYR A 155 1.79 -6.95 -7.46
N TYR A 156 2.25 -6.17 -8.42
CA TYR A 156 1.43 -5.25 -9.19
C TYR A 156 0.86 -5.98 -10.40
N PHE A 157 -0.46 -5.95 -10.54
CA PHE A 157 -1.22 -6.47 -11.70
C PHE A 157 -1.57 -5.36 -12.69
N ALA A 158 -1.63 -4.11 -12.22
CA ALA A 158 -1.64 -2.90 -13.01
C ALA A 158 -0.70 -1.89 -12.34
N TYR A 159 0.19 -1.32 -13.13
CA TYR A 159 1.13 -0.28 -12.73
C TYR A 159 1.37 0.61 -13.94
N ALA A 160 1.11 1.89 -13.83
CA ALA A 160 1.00 2.79 -14.96
C ALA A 160 2.33 3.19 -15.61
N ASN A 161 3.44 2.61 -15.23
CA ASN A 161 4.75 2.89 -15.86
C ASN A 161 5.07 1.96 -17.02
N ASP A 162 4.23 0.98 -17.32
CA ASP A 162 4.53 0.04 -18.40
C ASP A 162 3.83 0.48 -19.69
N VAL A 163 4.60 1.00 -20.62
CA VAL A 163 4.14 1.61 -21.88
C VAL A 163 3.57 0.59 -22.87
N GLU A 164 3.72 -0.70 -22.62
CA GLU A 164 3.15 -1.75 -23.45
C GLU A 164 2.62 -2.89 -22.60
N PHE A 165 1.32 -2.87 -22.36
CA PHE A 165 0.57 -4.02 -21.87
C PHE A 165 0.46 -5.09 -22.99
N ASP A 166 1.58 -5.43 -23.62
CA ASP A 166 1.65 -6.54 -24.56
C ASP A 166 1.91 -7.84 -23.79
N GLY A 167 0.84 -8.32 -23.13
CA GLY A 167 0.85 -9.59 -22.41
C GLY A 167 1.21 -9.48 -20.93
N ALA A 168 0.54 -8.58 -20.24
CA ALA A 168 0.42 -8.42 -18.78
C ALA A 168 1.05 -9.53 -17.92
N SER A 169 2.33 -9.47 -17.66
CA SER A 169 2.93 -10.22 -16.57
C SER A 169 2.85 -9.37 -15.30
N PRO A 170 2.38 -9.92 -14.17
CA PRO A 170 2.45 -9.22 -12.91
C PRO A 170 3.91 -8.87 -12.56
N VAL A 171 4.14 -7.64 -12.10
CA VAL A 171 5.46 -7.18 -11.66
C VAL A 171 5.65 -7.52 -10.19
N LEU A 172 6.74 -8.22 -9.88
CA LEU A 172 7.09 -8.54 -8.50
C LEU A 172 7.63 -7.28 -7.80
N ALA A 173 6.94 -6.84 -6.76
CA ALA A 173 7.39 -5.72 -5.93
C ALA A 173 8.21 -6.21 -4.73
N ASP A 174 7.56 -6.86 -3.77
CA ASP A 174 8.24 -7.42 -2.60
C ASP A 174 8.32 -8.96 -2.71
N ALA A 175 9.46 -9.54 -2.38
CA ALA A 175 9.63 -10.98 -2.19
C ALA A 175 10.78 -11.22 -1.21
N PHE A 176 10.50 -11.11 0.09
CA PHE A 176 11.55 -11.22 1.11
C PHE A 176 11.12 -12.01 2.32
N VAL A 177 12.12 -12.48 3.05
CA VAL A 177 12.00 -12.99 4.41
C VAL A 177 12.84 -12.09 5.34
N LYS A 178 12.26 -11.74 6.49
CA LYS A 178 12.89 -10.92 7.52
C LYS A 178 12.98 -11.71 8.81
N LYS A 179 14.16 -11.76 9.41
CA LYS A 179 14.42 -12.32 10.75
C LYS A 179 14.61 -11.22 11.77
N ASP A 180 13.82 -11.24 12.82
CA ASP A 180 14.11 -10.48 14.04
C ASP A 180 15.24 -11.18 14.81
N LEU A 181 16.33 -10.46 15.02
CA LEU A 181 17.52 -10.94 15.74
C LEU A 181 17.49 -10.57 17.23
N GLY A 182 16.44 -9.86 17.66
CA GLY A 182 16.29 -9.31 18.99
C GLY A 182 17.01 -7.97 19.20
N ASN A 183 16.67 -7.30 20.30
CA ASN A 183 17.22 -5.99 20.67
C ASN A 183 17.08 -4.91 19.57
N GLY A 184 16.01 -4.98 18.78
CA GLY A 184 15.73 -4.06 17.68
C GLY A 184 16.47 -4.37 16.37
N LEU A 185 17.36 -5.36 16.34
CA LEU A 185 18.08 -5.76 15.13
C LEU A 185 17.25 -6.71 14.28
N SER A 186 17.34 -6.55 12.96
CA SER A 186 16.70 -7.43 11.98
C SER A 186 17.57 -7.64 10.75
N LEU A 187 17.36 -8.78 10.08
CA LEU A 187 17.98 -9.13 8.81
C LEU A 187 16.88 -9.46 7.81
N THR A 188 16.89 -8.78 6.65
CA THR A 188 15.98 -9.03 5.53
C THR A 188 16.77 -9.55 4.34
N VAL A 189 16.23 -10.56 3.64
CA VAL A 189 16.86 -11.14 2.45
C VAL A 189 15.80 -11.34 1.39
N GLY A 190 16.09 -10.93 0.17
CA GLY A 190 15.21 -11.02 -1.00
C GLY A 190 15.06 -9.70 -1.73
N GLN A 191 13.93 -9.49 -2.37
CA GLN A 191 13.57 -8.25 -3.03
C GLN A 191 12.71 -7.40 -2.10
N PHE A 192 13.08 -6.15 -1.89
CA PHE A 192 12.40 -5.23 -0.98
C PHE A 192 12.55 -3.79 -1.47
N LYS A 193 11.66 -2.92 -1.01
CA LYS A 193 11.74 -1.48 -1.27
C LYS A 193 12.99 -0.90 -0.60
N LEU A 194 13.78 -0.13 -1.36
CA LEU A 194 15.04 0.41 -0.89
C LEU A 194 14.85 1.47 0.20
N PRO A 195 15.64 1.45 1.28
CA PRO A 195 15.54 2.42 2.36
C PRO A 195 16.29 3.70 2.00
N PHE A 196 15.64 4.62 1.30
CA PHE A 196 16.25 5.90 0.89
C PHE A 196 15.36 7.09 1.28
N SER A 197 14.31 7.36 0.52
CA SER A 197 13.47 8.55 0.65
C SER A 197 12.38 8.39 1.74
N GLY A 198 12.10 9.48 2.47
CA GLY A 198 11.01 9.54 3.44
C GLY A 198 9.64 9.47 2.80
N GLU A 199 9.44 10.12 1.67
CA GLU A 199 8.17 10.06 0.94
C GLU A 199 7.90 8.64 0.42
N TYR A 200 8.92 7.99 -0.16
CA TYR A 200 8.81 6.62 -0.64
C TYR A 200 8.66 5.58 0.49
N ALA A 201 9.07 5.87 1.71
CA ALA A 201 8.82 5.02 2.87
C ALA A 201 7.32 4.88 3.16
N VAL A 202 6.50 5.86 2.80
CA VAL A 202 5.04 5.81 2.89
C VAL A 202 4.47 4.93 1.77
N ASP A 203 3.52 4.07 2.10
CA ASP A 203 2.85 3.22 1.11
C ASP A 203 1.96 4.06 0.18
N ALA A 204 1.88 3.69 -1.10
CA ALA A 204 1.08 4.39 -2.10
C ALA A 204 -0.43 4.48 -1.74
N GLY A 205 -0.95 3.57 -0.92
CA GLY A 205 -2.31 3.64 -0.39
C GLY A 205 -2.51 4.73 0.65
N ASN A 206 -1.42 5.20 1.28
CA ASN A 206 -1.41 6.15 2.39
C ASN A 206 -0.95 7.56 2.00
N LEU A 207 -0.78 7.84 0.71
CA LEU A 207 -0.41 9.17 0.21
C LEU A 207 -1.54 10.18 0.42
N GLN A 208 -1.20 11.45 0.59
CA GLN A 208 -2.13 12.58 0.67
C GLN A 208 -2.63 13.01 -0.72
N LEU A 209 -1.73 13.20 -1.67
CA LEU A 209 -2.06 13.42 -3.07
C LEU A 209 -2.18 12.09 -3.81
N ASN A 210 -2.73 12.12 -5.00
CA ASN A 210 -2.98 10.90 -5.79
C ASN A 210 -1.70 10.15 -6.18
N ASP A 211 -0.54 10.83 -6.13
CA ASP A 211 0.76 10.21 -6.40
C ASP A 211 1.89 10.82 -5.56
N TYR A 212 3.04 10.15 -5.53
CA TYR A 212 4.29 10.70 -5.04
C TYR A 212 4.65 11.99 -5.79
N SER A 213 5.54 12.80 -5.24
CA SER A 213 6.08 13.95 -5.97
C SER A 213 6.91 13.48 -7.17
N THR A 214 6.89 14.25 -8.25
CA THR A 214 7.70 13.98 -9.43
C THR A 214 9.18 13.99 -9.09
N VAL A 215 9.58 14.93 -8.24
CA VAL A 215 10.96 15.04 -7.74
C VAL A 215 11.33 13.81 -6.91
N SER A 216 10.47 13.38 -6.00
CA SER A 216 10.75 12.15 -5.22
C SER A 216 10.84 10.91 -6.12
N ASN A 217 9.98 10.80 -7.13
CA ASN A 217 10.06 9.70 -8.09
C ASN A 217 11.38 9.70 -8.87
N MET A 218 11.86 10.88 -9.25
CA MET A 218 13.10 11.02 -10.00
C MET A 218 14.35 10.60 -9.21
N PHE A 219 14.37 10.96 -7.91
CA PHE A 219 15.55 10.74 -7.05
C PHE A 219 15.47 9.47 -6.21
N SER A 220 14.34 8.75 -6.21
CA SER A 220 14.14 7.58 -5.34
C SER A 220 14.08 6.30 -6.15
N ASP A 221 15.00 5.41 -5.87
CA ASP A 221 14.96 4.04 -6.37
C ASP A 221 13.82 3.26 -5.69
N ASN A 222 13.22 2.33 -6.42
CA ASN A 222 12.06 1.61 -5.93
C ASN A 222 12.42 0.35 -5.14
N TYR A 223 12.90 -0.66 -5.82
CA TYR A 223 13.15 -2.00 -5.27
C TYR A 223 14.52 -2.50 -5.67
N GLY A 224 15.13 -3.29 -4.80
CA GLY A 224 16.37 -3.99 -5.07
C GLY A 224 16.37 -5.39 -4.47
N GLN A 225 17.15 -6.29 -5.06
CA GLN A 225 17.35 -7.65 -4.57
C GLN A 225 18.67 -7.74 -3.79
N GLY A 226 18.61 -8.21 -2.54
CA GLY A 226 19.81 -8.31 -1.74
C GLY A 226 19.57 -8.62 -0.29
N VAL A 227 20.38 -8.00 0.57
CA VAL A 227 20.37 -8.16 2.02
C VAL A 227 20.30 -6.79 2.69
N MET A 228 19.42 -6.66 3.67
CA MET A 228 19.27 -5.44 4.47
C MET A 228 19.35 -5.74 5.95
N ILE A 229 20.15 -4.98 6.67
CA ILE A 229 20.20 -4.94 8.13
C ILE A 229 19.37 -3.74 8.59
N GLY A 230 18.45 -3.97 9.53
CA GLY A 230 17.65 -2.94 10.17
C GLY A 230 17.89 -2.87 11.66
N TYR A 231 17.78 -1.67 12.21
CA TYR A 231 17.78 -1.42 13.64
C TYR A 231 16.61 -0.49 13.99
N ALA A 232 15.84 -0.86 15.01
CA ALA A 232 14.71 -0.08 15.50
C ALA A 232 14.78 0.06 17.02
N ALA A 233 14.79 1.30 17.47
CA ALA A 233 14.69 1.71 18.87
C ALA A 233 13.47 2.62 19.05
N ASP A 234 13.17 3.03 20.28
CA ASP A 234 12.01 3.88 20.56
C ASP A 234 12.05 5.19 19.76
N ALA A 235 13.17 5.90 19.77
CA ALA A 235 13.31 7.19 19.10
C ALA A 235 14.10 7.15 17.77
N PHE A 236 14.64 5.99 17.36
CA PHE A 236 15.57 5.90 16.24
C PHE A 236 15.36 4.63 15.43
N GLN A 237 15.32 4.75 14.11
CA GLN A 237 15.36 3.63 13.18
C GLN A 237 16.43 3.85 12.12
N ALA A 238 17.11 2.78 11.71
CA ALA A 238 18.05 2.82 10.61
C ALA A 238 18.02 1.50 9.85
N SER A 239 18.28 1.57 8.55
CA SER A 239 18.45 0.40 7.68
C SER A 239 19.60 0.64 6.71
N ALA A 240 20.33 -0.43 6.39
CA ALA A 240 21.37 -0.41 5.36
C ALA A 240 21.26 -1.69 4.53
N ALA A 241 21.23 -1.55 3.21
CA ALA A 241 21.08 -2.61 2.25
C ALA A 241 22.28 -2.69 1.30
N TYR A 242 22.67 -3.92 0.96
CA TYR A 242 23.51 -4.25 -0.17
C TYR A 242 22.66 -5.03 -1.18
N VAL A 243 22.59 -4.56 -2.41
CA VAL A 243 21.69 -5.07 -3.45
C VAL A 243 22.43 -5.27 -4.76
N ASN A 244 21.84 -6.00 -5.71
CA ASN A 244 22.41 -6.23 -7.04
C ASN A 244 22.57 -4.91 -7.79
N ALA A 245 21.52 -4.08 -7.81
CA ALA A 245 21.51 -2.72 -8.34
C ALA A 245 20.42 -1.90 -7.62
N LEU A 246 20.48 -0.57 -7.75
CA LEU A 246 19.39 0.32 -7.41
C LEU A 246 18.34 0.22 -8.52
N ASP A 247 17.07 0.10 -8.19
CA ASP A 247 15.94 0.00 -9.14
C ASP A 247 15.93 -1.25 -10.06
N GLU A 248 16.49 -2.37 -9.60
CA GLU A 248 16.36 -3.65 -10.30
C GLU A 248 15.42 -4.61 -9.57
N THR A 249 14.47 -5.16 -10.33
CA THR A 249 13.48 -6.11 -9.80
C THR A 249 13.52 -7.44 -10.55
N ASN A 250 13.42 -8.54 -9.78
CA ASN A 250 13.32 -9.91 -10.30
C ASN A 250 14.48 -10.28 -11.26
N ASP A 251 15.65 -9.73 -10.99
CA ASP A 251 16.85 -10.08 -11.74
C ASP A 251 17.23 -11.54 -11.52
N GLN A 252 17.69 -12.21 -12.57
CA GLN A 252 18.10 -13.61 -12.55
C GLN A 252 19.61 -13.69 -12.56
N PHE A 253 20.15 -14.54 -11.70
CA PHE A 253 21.56 -14.90 -11.79
C PHE A 253 21.87 -15.42 -13.19
N SER A 254 22.74 -14.73 -13.90
CA SER A 254 23.22 -15.13 -15.23
C SER A 254 24.73 -15.46 -15.17
N ASN A 255 25.23 -16.16 -16.21
CA ASN A 255 26.66 -16.38 -16.37
C ASN A 255 27.38 -15.17 -16.99
N GLU A 256 26.67 -14.08 -17.21
CA GLU A 256 27.20 -12.84 -17.72
C GLU A 256 27.83 -12.02 -16.60
N THR A 257 28.61 -11.04 -16.93
CA THR A 257 29.20 -10.11 -15.97
C THR A 257 28.08 -9.31 -15.32
N PRO A 258 28.01 -9.20 -13.97
CA PRO A 258 27.02 -8.35 -13.31
C PRO A 258 27.07 -6.94 -13.88
N GLU A 259 25.91 -6.31 -14.05
CA GLU A 259 25.84 -4.93 -14.56
C GLU A 259 26.44 -3.95 -13.56
N THR A 260 26.31 -4.24 -12.27
CA THR A 260 26.87 -3.44 -11.18
C THR A 260 28.04 -4.12 -10.49
N GLU A 261 29.04 -3.34 -10.10
CA GLU A 261 30.14 -3.77 -9.21
C GLU A 261 29.65 -3.82 -7.77
N TYR A 262 28.87 -2.82 -7.35
CA TYR A 262 28.17 -2.77 -6.05
C TYR A 262 27.03 -1.75 -6.07
N ALA A 263 26.03 -2.01 -5.24
CA ALA A 263 24.95 -1.08 -4.96
C ALA A 263 24.59 -1.11 -3.46
N PHE A 264 24.48 0.06 -2.86
CA PHE A 264 24.13 0.26 -1.45
C PHE A 264 23.02 1.28 -1.33
N SER A 265 22.09 1.03 -0.40
CA SER A 265 21.07 1.98 0.00
C SER A 265 20.97 2.02 1.52
N GLY A 266 20.76 3.18 2.09
CA GLY A 266 20.61 3.30 3.55
C GLY A 266 19.80 4.52 3.96
N ARG A 267 19.04 4.36 5.04
CA ARG A 267 18.24 5.42 5.66
C ARG A 267 18.30 5.37 7.17
N ALA A 268 18.33 6.53 7.80
CA ALA A 268 18.15 6.69 9.23
C ALA A 268 17.05 7.73 9.50
N ALA A 269 16.29 7.51 10.57
CA ALA A 269 15.25 8.45 11.01
C ALA A 269 15.20 8.57 12.52
N ILE A 270 14.97 9.78 13.01
CA ILE A 270 14.82 10.13 14.42
C ILE A 270 13.40 10.64 14.64
N LYS A 271 12.67 9.93 15.47
CA LYS A 271 11.37 10.36 15.99
C LYS A 271 11.61 11.25 17.22
N ILE A 272 11.41 12.55 17.06
CA ILE A 272 11.56 13.54 18.13
C ILE A 272 10.32 13.51 19.03
N GLN A 273 9.13 13.37 18.41
CA GLN A 273 7.83 13.33 19.08
C GLN A 273 6.85 12.47 18.32
N GLY A 274 5.81 11.91 19.00
CA GLY A 274 4.78 11.08 18.42
C GLY A 274 5.10 9.58 18.50
N ASN A 275 4.41 8.81 17.68
CA ASN A 275 4.61 7.36 17.56
C ASN A 275 4.99 6.99 16.11
N TRP A 276 5.65 5.83 15.93
CA TRP A 276 6.11 5.41 14.59
C TRP A 276 4.95 5.10 13.64
N ASP A 277 3.80 4.65 14.16
CA ASP A 277 2.67 4.24 13.31
C ASP A 277 2.02 5.41 12.58
N GLN A 278 2.00 6.63 13.18
CA GLN A 278 1.45 7.81 12.51
C GLN A 278 2.24 8.18 11.26
N PHE A 279 3.57 8.00 11.25
CA PHE A 279 4.43 8.29 10.10
C PHE A 279 4.37 7.26 8.97
N ASN A 280 3.54 6.21 9.10
CA ASN A 280 3.18 5.34 7.99
C ASN A 280 2.14 5.98 7.05
N ASN A 281 1.56 7.11 7.46
CA ASN A 281 0.62 7.92 6.68
C ASN A 281 1.30 9.22 6.24
N ALA A 282 0.95 9.72 5.06
CA ALA A 282 1.41 11.03 4.61
C ALA A 282 0.60 12.18 5.25
N GLN A 283 -0.58 11.91 5.77
CA GLN A 283 -1.47 12.86 6.46
C GLN A 283 -1.51 12.60 7.96
N SER A 284 -1.78 13.65 8.74
CA SER A 284 -2.07 13.58 10.16
C SER A 284 -3.58 13.66 10.38
N PHE A 285 -4.21 12.55 10.78
CA PHE A 285 -5.65 12.51 11.03
C PHE A 285 -6.04 13.30 12.29
N LYS A 286 -7.27 13.81 12.32
CA LYS A 286 -7.79 14.50 13.51
C LYS A 286 -7.76 13.60 14.73
N GLY A 287 -7.24 14.15 15.84
CA GLY A 287 -7.13 13.44 17.12
C GLY A 287 -5.84 12.66 17.31
N GLU A 288 -4.97 12.59 16.29
CA GLU A 288 -3.61 12.10 16.47
C GLU A 288 -2.80 13.07 17.34
N GLU A 289 -1.79 12.55 18.00
CA GLU A 289 -0.86 13.38 18.77
C GLU A 289 0.11 14.14 17.85
N MET A 290 0.71 15.20 18.38
CA MET A 290 1.76 15.91 17.66
C MET A 290 2.93 14.95 17.36
N GLY A 291 3.40 14.95 16.12
CA GLY A 291 4.52 14.14 15.65
C GLY A 291 5.60 15.00 15.00
N ILE A 292 6.87 14.63 15.23
CA ILE A 292 8.04 15.22 14.56
C ILE A 292 9.00 14.08 14.21
N LEU A 293 9.22 13.88 12.90
CA LEU A 293 10.16 12.92 12.37
C LEU A 293 11.20 13.64 11.51
N VAL A 294 12.46 13.32 11.68
CA VAL A 294 13.57 13.79 10.84
C VAL A 294 14.27 12.56 10.28
N GLY A 295 14.48 12.52 8.97
CA GLY A 295 15.13 11.41 8.30
C GLY A 295 16.14 11.84 7.25
N GLY A 296 16.90 10.88 6.77
CA GLY A 296 17.80 11.05 5.64
C GLY A 296 18.29 9.71 5.13
N GLY A 297 18.68 9.67 3.87
CA GLY A 297 19.17 8.47 3.20
C GLY A 297 20.31 8.75 2.26
N ILE A 298 21.01 7.69 1.90
CA ILE A 298 22.07 7.67 0.89
C ILE A 298 21.89 6.46 0.00
N ASN A 299 22.20 6.63 -1.30
CA ASN A 299 22.35 5.57 -2.29
C ASN A 299 23.73 5.66 -2.93
N TRP A 300 24.31 4.53 -3.30
CA TRP A 300 25.58 4.47 -4.01
C TRP A 300 25.63 3.24 -4.90
N GLU A 301 25.79 3.46 -6.19
CA GLU A 301 25.92 2.39 -7.17
C GLU A 301 27.09 2.69 -8.10
N LYS A 302 27.79 1.63 -8.50
CA LYS A 302 28.83 1.69 -9.54
C LYS A 302 28.60 0.59 -10.55
N SER A 303 28.56 0.99 -11.84
CA SER A 303 28.48 0.06 -12.95
C SER A 303 29.77 -0.74 -13.12
N ASN A 304 29.63 -2.00 -13.54
CA ASN A 304 30.76 -2.88 -13.84
C ASN A 304 31.18 -2.85 -15.33
N SER A 305 30.26 -2.47 -16.20
CA SER A 305 30.46 -2.48 -17.67
C SER A 305 30.78 -1.12 -18.25
N THR A 306 30.42 -0.06 -17.53
CA THR A 306 30.66 1.34 -17.90
C THR A 306 31.41 2.05 -16.77
N ALA A 307 31.78 3.31 -16.97
CA ALA A 307 32.38 4.10 -15.90
C ALA A 307 31.32 4.76 -14.99
N ASP A 308 30.06 4.40 -15.18
CA ASP A 308 28.94 5.07 -14.51
C ASP A 308 28.97 4.82 -13.00
N GLU A 309 28.89 5.90 -12.24
CA GLU A 309 28.80 5.88 -10.78
C GLU A 309 27.72 6.88 -10.36
N VAL A 310 26.83 6.43 -9.45
CA VAL A 310 25.75 7.22 -8.89
C VAL A 310 25.93 7.31 -7.38
N PHE A 311 25.93 8.52 -6.83
CA PHE A 311 25.83 8.75 -5.41
C PHE A 311 24.66 9.70 -5.13
N GLY A 312 23.65 9.20 -4.37
CA GLY A 312 22.46 9.96 -4.01
C GLY A 312 22.40 10.26 -2.51
N ALA A 313 21.84 11.40 -2.15
CA ALA A 313 21.58 11.79 -0.78
C ALA A 313 20.24 12.52 -0.65
N THR A 314 19.52 12.25 0.45
CA THR A 314 18.25 12.90 0.77
C THR A 314 18.17 13.24 2.25
N ALA A 315 17.43 14.32 2.58
CA ALA A 315 17.02 14.61 3.94
C ALA A 315 15.55 15.06 3.95
N ASP A 316 14.81 14.69 4.98
CA ASP A 316 13.38 14.98 5.10
C ASP A 316 12.96 15.26 6.54
N ILE A 317 11.84 15.98 6.65
CA ILE A 317 11.20 16.29 7.91
C ILE A 317 9.68 16.22 7.79
N THR A 318 9.04 15.65 8.80
CA THR A 318 7.58 15.60 8.93
C THR A 318 7.17 16.26 10.25
N PHE A 319 6.15 17.11 10.17
CA PHE A 319 5.45 17.69 11.32
C PHE A 319 3.97 17.32 11.24
N ASP A 320 3.45 16.63 12.26
CA ASP A 320 2.04 16.29 12.43
C ASP A 320 1.44 17.09 13.58
N PHE A 321 0.22 17.58 13.39
CA PHE A 321 -0.46 18.46 14.34
C PHE A 321 -1.84 17.95 14.77
N GLY A 322 -2.18 16.67 14.45
CA GLY A 322 -3.47 16.08 14.80
C GLY A 322 -4.65 16.69 14.03
N GLY A 323 -4.59 16.66 12.71
CA GLY A 323 -5.56 17.23 11.78
C GLY A 323 -4.93 18.19 10.78
N ALA A 324 -3.63 18.37 10.83
CA ALA A 324 -2.82 19.08 9.84
C ALA A 324 -1.41 18.51 9.83
N ASN A 325 -0.69 18.65 8.73
CA ASN A 325 0.71 18.23 8.64
C ASN A 325 1.50 19.08 7.65
N VAL A 326 2.82 19.01 7.79
CA VAL A 326 3.77 19.52 6.80
C VAL A 326 4.89 18.50 6.64
N PHE A 327 5.20 18.19 5.41
CA PHE A 327 6.34 17.36 4.99
C PHE A 327 7.25 18.17 4.08
N GLY A 328 8.56 18.03 4.24
CA GLY A 328 9.55 18.59 3.33
C GLY A 328 10.71 17.64 3.11
N ALA A 329 11.20 17.54 1.87
CA ALA A 329 12.37 16.74 1.53
C ALA A 329 13.25 17.49 0.52
N ILE A 330 14.55 17.23 0.60
CA ILE A 330 15.56 17.67 -0.36
C ILE A 330 16.31 16.45 -0.91
N TYR A 331 16.71 16.53 -2.16
CA TYR A 331 17.40 15.46 -2.89
C TYR A 331 18.61 16.03 -3.61
N TRP A 332 19.65 15.25 -3.71
CA TRP A 332 20.86 15.58 -4.46
C TRP A 332 21.54 14.29 -4.91
N ASP A 333 21.94 14.25 -6.18
CA ASP A 333 22.72 13.16 -6.73
C ASP A 333 24.01 13.69 -7.35
N ASN A 334 24.99 12.82 -7.46
CA ASN A 334 26.18 12.96 -8.28
C ASN A 334 26.18 11.80 -9.27
N LEU A 335 26.04 12.12 -10.53
CA LEU A 335 26.00 11.17 -11.65
C LEU A 335 27.28 11.34 -12.47
N ASP A 336 28.13 10.33 -12.50
CA ASP A 336 29.39 10.31 -13.25
C ASP A 336 29.33 9.21 -14.31
N ASP A 337 29.38 9.56 -15.59
CA ASP A 337 29.41 8.62 -16.72
C ASP A 337 30.86 8.34 -17.22
N GLY A 338 31.89 8.77 -16.47
CA GLY A 338 33.30 8.65 -16.81
C GLY A 338 33.77 9.67 -17.81
N VAL A 339 32.91 10.54 -18.33
CA VAL A 339 33.19 11.63 -19.25
C VAL A 339 32.72 12.97 -18.71
N THR A 340 31.51 12.96 -18.19
CA THR A 340 30.83 14.13 -17.60
C THR A 340 30.28 13.76 -16.22
N THR A 341 30.28 14.76 -15.35
CA THR A 341 29.64 14.64 -14.03
C THR A 341 28.52 15.68 -13.94
N THR A 342 27.32 15.25 -13.64
CA THR A 342 26.17 16.13 -13.35
C THR A 342 25.75 15.98 -11.91
N ASN A 343 25.14 17.04 -11.36
CA ASN A 343 24.71 17.07 -9.96
C ASN A 343 23.23 17.46 -9.88
N PRO A 344 22.29 16.56 -10.27
CA PRO A 344 20.88 16.79 -10.10
C PRO A 344 20.52 17.11 -8.67
N TYR A 345 19.55 18.00 -8.47
CA TYR A 345 19.01 18.32 -7.17
C TYR A 345 17.54 18.69 -7.25
N GLY A 346 16.84 18.56 -6.12
CA GLY A 346 15.46 18.93 -6.06
C GLY A 346 14.93 19.00 -4.63
N PHE A 347 13.72 19.50 -4.49
CA PHE A 347 13.01 19.50 -3.23
C PHE A 347 11.50 19.41 -3.43
N THR A 348 10.83 18.92 -2.40
CA THR A 348 9.37 18.92 -2.30
C THR A 348 8.94 19.46 -0.94
N VAL A 349 7.87 20.24 -0.93
CA VAL A 349 7.19 20.67 0.29
C VAL A 349 5.70 20.42 0.11
N GLN A 350 5.12 19.64 1.01
CA GLN A 350 3.71 19.28 1.01
C GLN A 350 3.09 19.54 2.37
N GLY A 351 1.82 19.92 2.40
CA GLY A 351 1.09 20.02 3.65
C GLY A 351 -0.40 19.94 3.43
N GLY A 352 -1.10 19.44 4.44
CA GLY A 352 -2.54 19.26 4.43
C GLY A 352 -3.20 19.71 5.72
N VAL A 353 -4.49 19.99 5.62
CA VAL A 353 -5.33 20.34 6.77
C VAL A 353 -6.72 19.77 6.61
N PHE A 354 -7.22 19.11 7.66
CA PHE A 354 -8.59 18.62 7.71
C PHE A 354 -9.56 19.77 8.02
N VAL A 355 -10.33 20.15 7.00
CA VAL A 355 -11.39 21.19 7.10
C VAL A 355 -12.68 20.63 7.66
N ALA A 356 -12.92 19.31 7.56
CA ALA A 356 -13.96 18.55 8.22
C ALA A 356 -13.36 17.26 8.82
N ASP A 357 -14.16 16.39 9.42
CA ASP A 357 -13.63 15.16 10.04
C ASP A 357 -13.11 14.17 9.01
N ASP A 358 -13.65 14.22 7.81
CA ASP A 358 -13.39 13.32 6.69
C ASP A 358 -12.92 14.04 5.41
N ILE A 359 -12.74 15.38 5.44
CA ILE A 359 -12.31 16.18 4.29
C ILE A 359 -11.01 16.90 4.62
N GLU A 360 -10.01 16.67 3.79
CA GLU A 360 -8.71 17.31 3.82
C GLU A 360 -8.46 18.15 2.57
N ILE A 361 -7.82 19.28 2.72
CA ILE A 361 -7.24 20.09 1.64
C ILE A 361 -5.73 19.98 1.74
N VAL A 362 -5.07 19.73 0.62
CA VAL A 362 -3.62 19.53 0.55
C VAL A 362 -3.01 20.37 -0.56
N GLY A 363 -1.78 20.82 -0.37
CA GLY A 363 -0.98 21.51 -1.37
C GLY A 363 0.46 20.98 -1.37
N ARG A 364 1.06 20.92 -2.57
CA ARG A 364 2.46 20.53 -2.77
C ARG A 364 3.10 21.47 -3.77
N TYR A 365 4.30 21.95 -3.44
CA TYR A 365 5.21 22.58 -4.38
C TYR A 365 6.46 21.70 -4.51
N GLU A 366 6.94 21.54 -5.72
CA GLU A 366 8.11 20.74 -6.03
C GLU A 366 8.98 21.46 -7.08
N PHE A 367 10.30 21.27 -6.96
CA PHE A 367 11.29 21.80 -7.88
C PHE A 367 12.40 20.79 -8.04
N GLY A 368 12.88 20.61 -9.27
CA GLY A 368 14.04 19.78 -9.61
C GLY A 368 14.83 20.33 -10.79
N SER A 369 16.11 20.03 -10.82
CA SER A 369 17.03 20.37 -11.90
C SER A 369 18.00 19.20 -12.12
N MET A 370 18.24 18.85 -13.37
CA MET A 370 19.20 17.79 -13.73
C MET A 370 20.64 18.28 -13.79
N ASP A 371 20.87 19.59 -13.73
CA ASP A 371 22.20 20.23 -13.82
C ASP A 371 22.98 19.86 -15.10
N ASP A 372 22.27 19.41 -16.14
CA ASP A 372 22.86 18.97 -17.41
C ASP A 372 22.73 20.00 -18.55
N GLY A 373 21.96 21.06 -18.31
CA GLY A 373 21.67 22.13 -19.26
C GLY A 373 20.82 21.68 -20.46
N ALA A 374 20.39 20.43 -20.52
CA ALA A 374 19.61 19.85 -21.61
C ALA A 374 18.19 19.46 -21.17
N SER A 375 18.04 18.83 -20.00
CA SER A 375 16.76 18.33 -19.50
C SER A 375 15.89 19.39 -18.80
N GLY A 376 16.43 20.60 -18.66
CA GLY A 376 15.71 21.73 -18.07
C GLY A 376 15.47 21.60 -16.56
N GLU A 377 14.75 22.58 -16.05
CA GLU A 377 14.22 22.59 -14.69
C GLU A 377 12.76 22.11 -14.70
N PHE A 378 12.31 21.59 -13.59
CA PHE A 378 10.92 21.22 -13.37
C PHE A 378 10.43 21.90 -12.10
N SER A 379 9.33 22.63 -12.19
CA SER A 379 8.63 23.13 -11.02
C SER A 379 7.13 22.99 -11.19
N ALA A 380 6.46 22.54 -10.14
CA ALA A 380 5.03 22.32 -10.17
C ALA A 380 4.35 22.67 -8.85
N LEU A 381 3.12 23.13 -8.94
CA LEU A 381 2.23 23.35 -7.81
C LEU A 381 1.00 22.43 -7.96
N THR A 382 0.76 21.60 -6.96
CA THR A 382 -0.40 20.70 -6.93
C THR A 382 -1.28 21.02 -5.73
N PHE A 383 -2.57 21.18 -5.97
CA PHE A 383 -3.60 21.28 -4.94
C PHE A 383 -4.51 20.07 -5.00
N GLY A 384 -4.94 19.56 -3.85
CA GLY A 384 -5.84 18.43 -3.76
C GLY A 384 -6.89 18.60 -2.67
N ALA A 385 -7.96 17.84 -2.82
CA ALA A 385 -8.96 17.63 -1.80
C ALA A 385 -9.23 16.14 -1.69
N ASN A 386 -9.21 15.62 -0.48
CA ASN A 386 -9.49 14.23 -0.16
C ASN A 386 -10.78 14.12 0.64
N TRP A 387 -11.59 13.13 0.28
CA TRP A 387 -12.71 12.68 1.09
C TRP A 387 -12.43 11.26 1.57
N TYR A 388 -12.21 11.12 2.86
CA TYR A 388 -11.91 9.86 3.54
C TYR A 388 -13.19 9.17 3.96
N LEU A 389 -13.65 8.20 3.18
CA LEU A 389 -14.83 7.39 3.49
C LEU A 389 -14.57 6.44 4.66
N ALA A 390 -13.35 5.93 4.79
CA ALA A 390 -12.85 5.08 5.86
C ALA A 390 -11.32 5.23 6.00
N GLN A 391 -10.85 6.42 6.33
CA GLN A 391 -9.42 6.77 6.34
C GLN A 391 -8.75 6.33 5.02
N ASN A 392 -7.54 5.75 5.07
CA ASN A 392 -6.85 5.26 3.88
C ASN A 392 -7.41 3.94 3.31
N THR A 393 -8.32 3.27 4.03
CA THR A 393 -8.99 2.07 3.51
C THR A 393 -9.89 2.38 2.32
N ALA A 394 -10.56 3.53 2.34
CA ALA A 394 -11.38 3.99 1.21
C ALA A 394 -11.37 5.51 1.15
N LYS A 395 -10.83 6.06 0.09
CA LYS A 395 -10.80 7.52 -0.11
C LYS A 395 -11.02 7.91 -1.56
N PHE A 396 -11.61 9.08 -1.76
CA PHE A 396 -11.68 9.77 -3.03
C PHE A 396 -10.78 11.01 -2.97
N GLY A 397 -9.84 11.12 -3.92
CA GLY A 397 -8.94 12.25 -4.06
C GLY A 397 -9.17 12.98 -5.40
N ALA A 398 -9.17 14.30 -5.37
CA ALA A 398 -9.21 15.14 -6.56
C ALA A 398 -8.04 16.13 -6.51
N ASN A 399 -7.22 16.17 -7.56
CA ASN A 399 -6.04 17.02 -7.66
C ASN A 399 -6.14 17.94 -8.86
N PHE A 400 -5.59 19.13 -8.72
CA PHE A 400 -5.24 20.05 -9.80
C PHE A 400 -3.73 20.33 -9.71
N GLY A 401 -3.01 20.10 -10.79
CA GLY A 401 -1.58 20.39 -10.91
C GLY A 401 -1.30 21.41 -12.00
N TYR A 402 -0.29 22.26 -11.80
CA TYR A 402 0.23 23.18 -12.79
C TYR A 402 1.76 23.11 -12.77
N ALA A 403 2.38 22.74 -13.89
CA ALA A 403 3.80 22.83 -14.12
C ALA A 403 4.14 24.19 -14.72
N PHE A 404 5.11 24.88 -14.13
CA PHE A 404 5.52 26.22 -14.57
C PHE A 404 6.53 26.17 -15.71
N ASP A 405 7.33 25.10 -15.73
CA ASP A 405 8.36 24.84 -16.71
C ASP A 405 7.88 23.82 -17.75
N SER A 406 8.57 23.74 -18.87
CA SER A 406 8.36 22.70 -19.88
C SER A 406 8.69 21.34 -19.30
N VAL A 407 7.75 20.41 -19.35
CA VAL A 407 7.93 19.05 -18.82
C VAL A 407 8.58 18.20 -19.91
N THR A 408 9.87 17.96 -19.79
CA THR A 408 10.66 17.25 -20.80
C THR A 408 11.53 16.15 -20.18
N GLY A 409 11.87 15.15 -20.98
CA GLY A 409 12.81 14.09 -20.59
C GLY A 409 12.39 13.35 -19.34
N VAL A 410 13.25 13.33 -18.33
CA VAL A 410 13.06 12.60 -17.07
C VAL A 410 11.89 13.09 -16.21
N TRP A 411 11.40 14.30 -16.45
CA TRP A 411 10.28 14.87 -15.72
C TRP A 411 8.91 14.46 -16.27
N ALA A 412 8.88 13.89 -17.50
CA ALA A 412 7.65 13.46 -18.14
C ALA A 412 7.19 12.05 -17.70
N GLU A 413 5.97 11.69 -18.05
CA GLU A 413 5.30 10.41 -17.70
C GLU A 413 6.12 9.17 -18.01
N ASN A 414 6.92 9.21 -19.09
CA ASN A 414 7.67 8.05 -19.59
C ASN A 414 8.63 7.41 -18.58
N GLY A 415 8.91 8.07 -17.44
CA GLY A 415 9.75 7.52 -16.39
C GLY A 415 9.11 7.54 -15.00
N GLN A 416 8.15 8.43 -14.78
CA GLN A 416 7.74 8.78 -13.42
C GLN A 416 6.31 8.36 -13.05
N GLY A 417 5.47 8.00 -14.02
CA GLY A 417 4.10 7.57 -13.76
C GLY A 417 3.21 8.61 -13.05
N ASN A 418 3.52 9.89 -13.21
CA ASN A 418 2.87 11.00 -12.50
C ASN A 418 1.81 11.72 -13.32
N ASN A 419 1.63 11.32 -14.60
CA ASN A 419 0.72 11.89 -15.59
C ASN A 419 1.09 13.31 -16.09
N TRP A 420 2.32 13.78 -15.85
CA TRP A 420 2.89 14.90 -16.60
C TRP A 420 3.35 14.40 -17.96
N LEU A 421 2.79 14.94 -19.02
CA LEU A 421 3.11 14.51 -20.39
C LEU A 421 4.30 15.31 -20.94
N GLU A 422 5.03 14.72 -21.88
CA GLU A 422 6.15 15.40 -22.51
C GLU A 422 5.68 16.60 -23.34
N ASP A 423 6.21 17.79 -23.01
CA ASP A 423 6.00 19.03 -23.76
C ASP A 423 6.98 19.16 -24.93
N ASP A 424 6.63 19.98 -25.92
CA ASP A 424 7.63 20.49 -26.85
C ASP A 424 8.56 21.45 -26.11
N SER A 425 9.88 21.35 -26.32
CA SER A 425 10.92 22.02 -25.52
C SER A 425 10.87 23.56 -25.49
N ALA A 426 9.96 24.17 -26.25
CA ALA A 426 9.74 25.60 -26.29
C ALA A 426 8.48 26.07 -25.56
N ASP A 427 7.70 25.13 -25.02
CA ASP A 427 6.38 25.40 -24.46
C ASP A 427 6.36 25.06 -22.96
N ASP A 428 5.81 25.95 -22.16
CA ASP A 428 5.62 25.81 -20.71
C ASP A 428 4.16 25.96 -20.32
N GLY A 429 3.82 25.68 -19.06
CA GLY A 429 2.50 25.91 -18.52
C GLY A 429 1.52 24.76 -18.70
N GLN A 430 1.99 23.52 -18.57
CA GLN A 430 1.13 22.32 -18.55
C GLN A 430 0.27 22.28 -17.29
N TRP A 431 -1.00 21.84 -17.42
CA TRP A 431 -1.85 21.61 -16.27
C TRP A 431 -2.62 20.30 -16.37
N MET A 432 -2.97 19.76 -15.22
CA MET A 432 -3.75 18.51 -15.14
C MET A 432 -4.81 18.55 -14.05
N ILE A 433 -5.88 17.79 -14.27
CA ILE A 433 -6.88 17.44 -13.25
C ILE A 433 -6.91 15.94 -13.13
N GLN A 434 -6.91 15.47 -11.89
CA GLN A 434 -7.02 14.05 -11.57
C GLN A 434 -8.16 13.82 -10.58
N ALA A 435 -8.90 12.73 -10.76
CA ALA A 435 -9.85 12.20 -9.81
C ALA A 435 -9.54 10.71 -9.57
N GLN A 436 -9.32 10.33 -8.33
CA GLN A 436 -8.92 8.96 -7.97
C GLN A 436 -9.80 8.39 -6.87
N LEU A 437 -10.24 7.16 -7.07
CA LEU A 437 -10.84 6.33 -6.03
C LEU A 437 -9.82 5.28 -5.60
N SER A 438 -9.52 5.24 -4.30
CA SER A 438 -8.52 4.33 -3.73
C SER A 438 -9.15 3.45 -2.68
N PHE A 439 -8.90 2.14 -2.76
CA PHE A 439 -9.27 1.16 -1.76
C PHE A 439 -8.05 0.37 -1.32
N SER A 440 -7.89 0.21 0.00
CA SER A 440 -6.83 -0.61 0.61
C SER A 440 -7.47 -1.50 1.70
N PHE A 441 -7.45 -2.80 1.52
CA PHE A 441 -8.09 -3.73 2.46
C PHE A 441 -7.38 -5.08 2.54
#